data_3b65c330e3fe63299ddc4bca541a0fb6
#
_entry.id   3b65c330e3fe63299ddc4bca541a0fb6
#
_cell.length_a   1.000
_cell.length_b   1.000
_cell.length_c   1.000
_cell.angle_alpha   90.00
_cell.angle_beta   90.00
_cell.angle_gamma   90.00
#
_symmetry.space_group_name_H-M   'P 1'
#
loop_
_entity.id
_entity.type
_entity.pdbx_description
1 polymer ?
#
loop_
_entity_poly.entity_id
_entity_poly.type
_entity_poly.pdbx_seq_one_letter_code
_entity_poly.pdbx_strand_id
1 'polypeptide(L)'
;MRMRNKPWAETYLRAHANIVDLDCVHKQEVSQWFDKEQPIHIEIGSGMGKYITSLAAKNPDINYIAIERDKNVMIRVLDKVREQDLTNIKLLCNDAVVLTEYFKSHEINRIYLNFSDPWPKTRHAKRRLTNHRFLAIYKEILHQNGEIHFKTDNRGLYAYSLESMSQFGMYFTKINLHLHQEDEGDNITTEYEHKFSEKGSRIYRMEAKFHPHFSDYVNQD
;
A
#
# COMPACT_ATOMS: atom_id res chain seq x y z
N MET A 1 16.15 -6.32 -2.68
CA MET A 1 16.83 -7.59 -3.12
C MET A 1 16.10 -8.07 -4.37
N ARG A 2 16.79 -8.23 -5.51
CA ARG A 2 16.14 -8.72 -6.74
C ARG A 2 15.88 -10.23 -6.59
N MET A 3 14.62 -10.63 -6.65
CA MET A 3 14.25 -12.05 -6.60
C MET A 3 14.75 -12.79 -7.85
N ARG A 4 15.13 -14.07 -7.66
CA ARG A 4 15.52 -14.93 -8.78
C ARG A 4 14.27 -15.18 -9.65
N ASN A 5 14.41 -15.04 -10.95
CA ASN A 5 13.31 -15.32 -11.88
C ASN A 5 12.88 -16.79 -11.76
N LYS A 6 11.57 -16.99 -11.65
CA LYS A 6 10.92 -18.30 -11.61
C LYS A 6 10.05 -18.44 -12.85
N PRO A 7 10.45 -19.17 -13.88
CA PRO A 7 9.70 -19.30 -15.13
C PRO A 7 8.26 -19.77 -14.96
N TRP A 8 7.99 -20.51 -13.90
CA TRP A 8 6.67 -21.06 -13.55
C TRP A 8 5.77 -20.11 -12.77
N ALA A 9 6.29 -18.91 -12.37
CA ALA A 9 5.57 -17.97 -11.51
C ALA A 9 4.20 -17.57 -12.07
N GLU A 10 4.14 -17.21 -13.33
CA GLU A 10 2.89 -16.79 -13.98
C GLU A 10 1.87 -17.93 -14.04
N THR A 11 2.29 -19.12 -14.45
CA THR A 11 1.40 -20.31 -14.51
C THR A 11 0.82 -20.62 -13.13
N TYR A 12 1.64 -20.54 -12.09
CA TYR A 12 1.20 -20.76 -10.71
C TYR A 12 0.18 -19.72 -10.24
N LEU A 13 0.43 -18.44 -10.50
CA LEU A 13 -0.50 -17.37 -10.14
C LEU A 13 -1.82 -17.49 -10.91
N ARG A 14 -1.79 -17.80 -12.22
CA ARG A 14 -2.98 -18.03 -13.05
C ARG A 14 -3.84 -19.21 -12.59
N ALA A 15 -3.22 -20.25 -12.04
CA ALA A 15 -3.94 -21.39 -11.46
C ALA A 15 -4.76 -21.00 -10.22
N HIS A 16 -4.57 -19.79 -9.67
CA HIS A 16 -5.26 -19.25 -8.50
C HIS A 16 -6.00 -17.94 -8.83
N ALA A 17 -6.65 -17.88 -9.99
CA ALA A 17 -7.36 -16.68 -10.47
C ALA A 17 -8.50 -16.21 -9.54
N ASN A 18 -9.00 -17.07 -8.66
CA ASN A 18 -9.96 -16.70 -7.62
C ASN A 18 -9.36 -15.81 -6.52
N ILE A 19 -8.03 -15.79 -6.39
CA ILE A 19 -7.28 -14.98 -5.39
C ILE A 19 -6.45 -13.91 -6.09
N VAL A 20 -5.88 -14.21 -7.26
CA VAL A 20 -4.90 -13.37 -7.96
C VAL A 20 -5.46 -12.84 -9.26
N ASP A 21 -5.43 -11.52 -9.43
CA ASP A 21 -5.72 -10.86 -10.70
C ASP A 21 -4.42 -10.41 -11.38
N LEU A 22 -4.10 -11.05 -12.51
CA LEU A 22 -2.94 -10.73 -13.35
C LEU A 22 -3.31 -9.84 -14.54
N ASP A 23 -4.56 -9.91 -14.98
CA ASP A 23 -5.02 -9.36 -16.26
C ASP A 23 -6.03 -8.21 -16.06
N CYS A 24 -6.19 -7.73 -14.82
CA CYS A 24 -7.16 -6.70 -14.44
C CYS A 24 -8.62 -7.06 -14.80
N VAL A 25 -9.00 -8.33 -14.62
CA VAL A 25 -10.35 -8.81 -14.93
C VAL A 25 -11.42 -8.26 -13.97
N HIS A 26 -11.03 -7.89 -12.75
CA HIS A 26 -11.90 -7.29 -11.73
C HIS A 26 -11.92 -5.75 -11.75
N LYS A 27 -11.42 -5.15 -12.85
CA LYS A 27 -11.40 -3.70 -13.05
C LYS A 27 -12.80 -3.10 -12.90
N GLN A 28 -12.94 -2.07 -12.02
CA GLN A 28 -14.20 -1.38 -11.71
C GLN A 28 -15.30 -2.25 -11.06
N GLU A 29 -14.94 -3.48 -10.66
CA GLU A 29 -15.85 -4.44 -10.03
C GLU A 29 -15.21 -5.12 -8.81
N VAL A 30 -14.24 -4.43 -8.19
CA VAL A 30 -13.41 -5.00 -7.13
C VAL A 30 -14.21 -5.45 -5.91
N SER A 31 -15.27 -4.72 -5.55
CA SER A 31 -16.18 -5.11 -4.45
C SER A 31 -16.85 -6.47 -4.71
N GLN A 32 -17.13 -6.81 -5.98
CA GLN A 32 -17.73 -8.09 -6.37
C GLN A 32 -16.75 -9.27 -6.32
N TRP A 33 -15.45 -8.99 -6.23
CA TRP A 33 -14.42 -10.03 -6.12
C TRP A 33 -14.37 -10.67 -4.73
N PHE A 34 -15.00 -10.02 -3.74
CA PHE A 34 -15.08 -10.51 -2.37
C PHE A 34 -16.47 -11.12 -2.07
N ASP A 35 -16.52 -12.10 -1.18
CA ASP A 35 -17.76 -12.74 -0.76
C ASP A 35 -18.63 -11.82 0.12
N LYS A 36 -18.03 -10.79 0.71
CA LYS A 36 -18.69 -9.83 1.60
C LYS A 36 -18.36 -8.41 1.18
N GLU A 37 -19.36 -7.54 1.19
CA GLU A 37 -19.18 -6.10 1.05
C GLU A 37 -18.66 -5.52 2.37
N GLN A 38 -17.42 -5.09 2.37
CA GLN A 38 -16.68 -4.57 3.52
C GLN A 38 -15.76 -3.43 3.08
N PRO A 39 -15.29 -2.55 4.01
CA PRO A 39 -14.28 -1.55 3.67
C PRO A 39 -13.05 -2.19 3.01
N ILE A 40 -12.53 -1.54 1.97
CA ILE A 40 -11.38 -2.06 1.22
C ILE A 40 -10.12 -1.28 1.59
N HIS A 41 -9.11 -2.00 2.05
CA HIS A 41 -7.78 -1.47 2.32
C HIS A 41 -6.76 -2.07 1.33
N ILE A 42 -5.82 -1.26 0.85
CA ILE A 42 -4.80 -1.73 -0.09
C ILE A 42 -3.38 -1.48 0.44
N GLU A 43 -2.46 -2.40 0.16
CA GLU A 43 -1.02 -2.18 0.33
C GLU A 43 -0.34 -2.13 -1.03
N ILE A 44 0.35 -1.03 -1.33
CA ILE A 44 1.06 -0.83 -2.59
C ILE A 44 2.53 -1.16 -2.39
N GLY A 45 3.03 -2.14 -3.15
CA GLY A 45 4.35 -2.72 -2.95
C GLY A 45 4.38 -3.67 -1.76
N SER A 46 3.43 -4.60 -1.70
CA SER A 46 3.24 -5.51 -0.55
C SER A 46 4.43 -6.45 -0.28
N GLY A 47 5.39 -6.52 -1.22
CA GLY A 47 6.58 -7.33 -1.05
C GLY A 47 6.24 -8.79 -0.75
N MET A 48 6.82 -9.32 0.34
CA MET A 48 6.61 -10.72 0.76
C MET A 48 5.27 -10.95 1.49
N GLY A 49 4.46 -9.92 1.70
CA GLY A 49 3.08 -9.99 2.14
C GLY A 49 2.81 -10.16 3.63
N LYS A 50 3.84 -10.26 4.50
CA LYS A 50 3.63 -10.47 5.94
C LYS A 50 2.69 -9.41 6.55
N TYR A 51 2.88 -8.14 6.20
CA TYR A 51 2.11 -7.04 6.77
C TYR A 51 0.63 -7.17 6.43
N ILE A 52 0.30 -7.25 5.14
CA ILE A 52 -1.10 -7.26 4.70
C ILE A 52 -1.82 -8.56 5.06
N THR A 53 -1.13 -9.71 5.05
CA THR A 53 -1.73 -10.98 5.50
C THR A 53 -1.97 -10.99 7.00
N SER A 54 -1.09 -10.37 7.81
CA SER A 54 -1.31 -10.20 9.24
C SER A 54 -2.48 -9.25 9.54
N LEU A 55 -2.64 -8.18 8.73
CA LEU A 55 -3.81 -7.29 8.82
C LEU A 55 -5.10 -8.06 8.50
N ALA A 56 -5.11 -8.82 7.41
CA ALA A 56 -6.28 -9.61 7.00
C ALA A 56 -6.69 -10.64 8.05
N ALA A 57 -5.73 -11.33 8.65
CA ALA A 57 -5.98 -12.28 9.73
C ALA A 57 -6.53 -11.61 11.00
N LYS A 58 -6.02 -10.40 11.34
CA LYS A 58 -6.45 -9.66 12.54
C LYS A 58 -7.83 -9.00 12.39
N ASN A 59 -8.21 -8.64 11.16
CA ASN A 59 -9.41 -7.83 10.89
C ASN A 59 -10.31 -8.51 9.83
N PRO A 60 -11.10 -9.51 10.20
CA PRO A 60 -11.94 -10.25 9.26
C PRO A 60 -13.09 -9.41 8.66
N ASP A 61 -13.39 -8.24 9.23
CA ASP A 61 -14.44 -7.32 8.77
C ASP A 61 -13.92 -6.27 7.77
N ILE A 62 -12.70 -6.43 7.27
CA ILE A 62 -12.08 -5.56 6.27
C ILE A 62 -11.56 -6.42 5.13
N ASN A 63 -11.83 -6.01 3.89
CA ASN A 63 -11.27 -6.59 2.69
C ASN A 63 -9.91 -5.97 2.38
N TYR A 64 -8.95 -6.79 1.97
CA TYR A 64 -7.58 -6.34 1.68
C TYR A 64 -7.19 -6.67 0.24
N ILE A 65 -6.41 -5.77 -0.39
CA ILE A 65 -5.78 -6.05 -1.68
C ILE A 65 -4.29 -5.77 -1.59
N ALA A 66 -3.49 -6.81 -1.79
CA ALA A 66 -2.05 -6.69 -1.92
C ALA A 66 -1.68 -6.39 -3.37
N ILE A 67 -0.98 -5.28 -3.59
CA ILE A 67 -0.54 -4.84 -4.92
C ILE A 67 0.97 -5.00 -5.01
N GLU A 68 1.44 -5.85 -5.93
CA GLU A 68 2.88 -6.10 -6.16
C GLU A 68 3.10 -6.41 -7.65
N ARG A 69 4.04 -5.73 -8.27
CA ARG A 69 4.30 -5.89 -9.71
C ARG A 69 5.18 -7.09 -10.07
N ASP A 70 6.01 -7.56 -9.11
CA ASP A 70 6.91 -8.70 -9.36
C ASP A 70 6.19 -10.02 -9.07
N LYS A 71 5.89 -10.76 -10.13
CA LYS A 71 5.25 -12.09 -10.07
C LYS A 71 6.00 -13.06 -9.16
N ASN A 72 7.34 -12.99 -9.11
CA ASN A 72 8.15 -13.88 -8.26
C ASN A 72 7.99 -13.57 -6.77
N VAL A 73 7.71 -12.31 -6.45
CA VAL A 73 7.41 -11.83 -5.09
C VAL A 73 5.97 -12.16 -4.74
N MET A 74 5.01 -11.91 -5.66
CA MET A 74 3.57 -12.16 -5.46
C MET A 74 3.27 -13.62 -5.09
N ILE A 75 4.04 -14.60 -5.60
CA ILE A 75 3.93 -16.01 -5.17
C ILE A 75 4.03 -16.14 -3.63
N ARG A 76 4.91 -15.38 -2.98
CA ARG A 76 5.09 -15.46 -1.53
C ARG A 76 3.87 -14.93 -0.77
N VAL A 77 3.22 -13.92 -1.33
CA VAL A 77 1.96 -13.42 -0.78
C VAL A 77 0.87 -14.47 -0.92
N LEU A 78 0.74 -15.05 -2.13
CA LEU A 78 -0.25 -16.10 -2.41
C LEU A 78 -0.06 -17.33 -1.50
N ASP A 79 1.19 -17.79 -1.32
CA ASP A 79 1.49 -18.92 -0.43
C ASP A 79 0.98 -18.64 1.00
N LYS A 80 1.26 -17.43 1.55
CA LYS A 80 0.79 -17.02 2.89
C LYS A 80 -0.74 -16.93 2.99
N VAL A 81 -1.40 -16.40 1.97
CA VAL A 81 -2.87 -16.30 1.92
C VAL A 81 -3.48 -17.69 2.01
N ARG A 82 -2.93 -18.66 1.27
CA ARG A 82 -3.40 -20.04 1.24
C ARG A 82 -3.06 -20.81 2.53
N GLU A 83 -1.85 -20.65 3.05
CA GLU A 83 -1.42 -21.28 4.30
C GLU A 83 -2.24 -20.85 5.52
N GLN A 84 -2.80 -19.63 5.49
CA GLN A 84 -3.61 -19.06 6.57
C GLN A 84 -5.12 -19.11 6.27
N ASP A 85 -5.54 -19.70 5.15
CA ASP A 85 -6.95 -19.77 4.70
C ASP A 85 -7.68 -18.42 4.71
N LEU A 86 -6.99 -17.33 4.33
CA LEU A 86 -7.55 -15.99 4.35
C LEU A 86 -8.52 -15.79 3.17
N THR A 87 -9.76 -15.42 3.46
CA THR A 87 -10.82 -15.19 2.46
C THR A 87 -11.04 -13.71 2.15
N ASN A 88 -10.63 -12.83 3.07
CA ASN A 88 -10.79 -11.37 2.97
C ASN A 88 -9.57 -10.66 2.35
N ILE A 89 -8.76 -11.36 1.57
CA ILE A 89 -7.60 -10.78 0.86
C ILE A 89 -7.55 -11.27 -0.59
N LYS A 90 -7.26 -10.34 -1.50
CA LYS A 90 -7.06 -10.57 -2.93
C LYS A 90 -5.72 -9.95 -3.35
N LEU A 91 -5.19 -10.41 -4.48
CA LEU A 91 -3.86 -10.05 -4.95
C LEU A 91 -3.92 -9.44 -6.35
N LEU A 92 -3.49 -8.19 -6.51
CA LEU A 92 -3.38 -7.53 -7.80
C LEU A 92 -1.90 -7.47 -8.24
N CYS A 93 -1.56 -8.23 -9.26
CA CYS A 93 -0.20 -8.27 -9.76
C CYS A 93 0.03 -7.20 -10.83
N ASN A 94 0.10 -5.93 -10.42
CA ASN A 94 0.26 -4.79 -11.35
C ASN A 94 1.01 -3.63 -10.70
N ASP A 95 1.30 -2.58 -11.50
CA ASP A 95 1.91 -1.33 -11.05
C ASP A 95 0.84 -0.35 -10.51
N ALA A 96 1.23 0.48 -9.55
CA ALA A 96 0.34 1.49 -8.96
C ALA A 96 -0.19 2.55 -9.96
N VAL A 97 0.35 2.64 -11.16
CA VAL A 97 -0.12 3.59 -12.17
C VAL A 97 -1.49 3.24 -12.76
N VAL A 98 -1.95 1.98 -12.61
CA VAL A 98 -3.24 1.54 -13.15
C VAL A 98 -4.42 1.69 -12.18
N LEU A 99 -4.18 2.18 -10.95
CA LEU A 99 -5.17 2.11 -9.88
C LEU A 99 -6.44 2.91 -10.17
N THR A 100 -6.35 4.06 -10.84
CA THR A 100 -7.54 4.85 -11.26
C THR A 100 -8.37 4.15 -12.34
N GLU A 101 -7.73 3.28 -13.11
CA GLU A 101 -8.43 2.44 -14.07
C GLU A 101 -9.03 1.21 -13.40
N TYR A 102 -8.38 0.70 -12.34
CA TYR A 102 -8.77 -0.54 -11.67
C TYR A 102 -9.87 -0.34 -10.63
N PHE A 103 -9.75 0.70 -9.79
CA PHE A 103 -10.72 1.04 -8.76
C PHE A 103 -11.70 2.10 -9.23
N LYS A 104 -12.93 2.05 -8.70
CA LYS A 104 -13.89 3.17 -8.79
C LYS A 104 -13.41 4.33 -7.95
N SER A 105 -13.88 5.53 -8.28
CA SER A 105 -13.65 6.72 -7.45
C SER A 105 -14.18 6.47 -6.04
N HIS A 106 -13.36 6.81 -5.03
CA HIS A 106 -13.71 6.74 -3.60
C HIS A 106 -14.02 5.32 -3.07
N GLU A 107 -13.55 4.26 -3.74
CA GLU A 107 -13.80 2.87 -3.35
C GLU A 107 -12.88 2.40 -2.21
N ILE A 108 -11.68 2.99 -2.07
CA ILE A 108 -10.65 2.54 -1.14
C ILE A 108 -10.72 3.31 0.19
N ASN A 109 -10.76 2.60 1.31
CA ASN A 109 -10.84 3.23 2.63
C ASN A 109 -9.46 3.53 3.24
N ARG A 110 -8.43 2.76 2.88
CA ARG A 110 -7.05 2.99 3.38
C ARG A 110 -6.00 2.47 2.42
N ILE A 111 -4.91 3.24 2.32
CA ILE A 111 -3.72 2.89 1.53
C ILE A 111 -2.53 2.74 2.47
N TYR A 112 -1.83 1.62 2.39
CA TYR A 112 -0.58 1.38 3.09
C TYR A 112 0.60 1.46 2.13
N LEU A 113 1.62 2.24 2.52
CA LEU A 113 2.88 2.41 1.80
C LEU A 113 4.01 2.07 2.76
N ASN A 114 4.47 0.82 2.78
CA ASN A 114 5.48 0.35 3.70
C ASN A 114 6.81 0.11 2.99
N PHE A 115 7.87 0.80 3.44
CA PHE A 115 9.27 0.61 3.00
C PHE A 115 9.45 0.63 1.48
N SER A 116 8.68 1.48 0.80
CA SER A 116 8.82 1.68 -0.65
C SER A 116 10.21 2.21 -1.02
N ASP A 117 10.62 1.94 -2.27
CA ASP A 117 11.93 2.36 -2.79
C ASP A 117 12.14 3.89 -2.64
N PRO A 118 13.24 4.34 -2.02
CA PRO A 118 13.45 5.75 -1.71
C PRO A 118 13.86 6.59 -2.93
N TRP A 119 14.33 5.96 -4.02
CA TRP A 119 14.77 6.64 -5.23
C TRP A 119 15.60 7.90 -4.94
N PRO A 120 16.83 7.76 -4.38
CA PRO A 120 17.56 8.89 -3.78
C PRO A 120 17.94 10.00 -4.77
N LYS A 121 18.08 9.69 -6.06
CA LYS A 121 18.43 10.69 -7.09
C LYS A 121 17.20 11.55 -7.42
N THR A 122 17.36 12.89 -7.43
CA THR A 122 16.30 13.86 -7.73
C THR A 122 15.57 13.57 -9.05
N ARG A 123 16.32 13.19 -10.11
CA ARG A 123 15.72 12.80 -11.41
C ARG A 123 14.77 11.60 -11.34
N HIS A 124 14.80 10.82 -10.25
CA HIS A 124 13.93 9.68 -10.01
C HIS A 124 12.78 9.98 -9.02
N ALA A 125 12.65 11.22 -8.52
CA ALA A 125 11.64 11.58 -7.55
C ALA A 125 10.22 11.20 -7.98
N LYS A 126 9.91 11.28 -9.28
CA LYS A 126 8.62 10.87 -9.86
C LYS A 126 8.29 9.37 -9.70
N ARG A 127 9.25 8.53 -9.26
CA ARG A 127 9.05 7.09 -8.98
C ARG A 127 8.66 6.82 -7.53
N ARG A 128 8.84 7.80 -6.63
CA ARG A 128 8.46 7.66 -5.22
C ARG A 128 6.95 7.57 -5.12
N LEU A 129 6.43 6.62 -4.36
CA LEU A 129 5.00 6.41 -4.18
C LEU A 129 4.27 7.58 -3.46
N THR A 130 5.03 8.49 -2.86
CA THR A 130 4.52 9.74 -2.28
C THR A 130 4.71 10.96 -3.19
N ASN A 131 5.09 10.77 -4.45
CA ASN A 131 5.15 11.86 -5.42
C ASN A 131 3.74 12.33 -5.80
N HIS A 132 3.58 13.64 -6.10
CA HIS A 132 2.29 14.25 -6.44
C HIS A 132 1.49 13.49 -7.50
N ARG A 133 2.14 12.84 -8.48
CA ARG A 133 1.48 12.02 -9.51
C ARG A 133 0.75 10.81 -8.92
N PHE A 134 1.32 10.17 -7.88
CA PHE A 134 0.67 9.06 -7.19
C PHE A 134 -0.37 9.59 -6.19
N LEU A 135 -0.09 10.72 -5.52
CA LEU A 135 -1.08 11.36 -4.64
C LEU A 135 -2.35 11.75 -5.40
N ALA A 136 -2.25 12.17 -6.67
CA ALA A 136 -3.41 12.42 -7.53
C ALA A 136 -4.23 11.13 -7.77
N ILE A 137 -3.56 10.00 -8.07
CA ILE A 137 -4.19 8.67 -8.19
C ILE A 137 -4.90 8.30 -6.87
N TYR A 138 -4.20 8.45 -5.75
CA TYR A 138 -4.76 8.11 -4.43
C TYR A 138 -5.95 8.97 -4.05
N LYS A 139 -5.93 10.28 -4.38
CA LYS A 139 -7.05 11.20 -4.15
C LYS A 139 -8.32 10.75 -4.88
N GLU A 140 -8.18 10.22 -6.09
CA GLU A 140 -9.31 9.76 -6.89
C GLU A 140 -9.95 8.49 -6.32
N ILE A 141 -9.14 7.51 -5.93
CA ILE A 141 -9.64 6.20 -5.50
C ILE A 141 -9.98 6.14 -4.00
N LEU A 142 -9.40 7.04 -3.19
CA LEU A 142 -9.56 7.01 -1.74
C LEU A 142 -10.89 7.62 -1.32
N HIS A 143 -11.62 6.92 -0.45
CA HIS A 143 -12.83 7.43 0.18
C HIS A 143 -12.58 8.79 0.87
N GLN A 144 -13.59 9.66 0.95
CA GLN A 144 -13.45 11.00 1.52
C GLN A 144 -12.87 11.02 2.94
N ASN A 145 -13.17 10.01 3.74
CA ASN A 145 -12.63 9.82 5.10
C ASN A 145 -11.42 8.89 5.14
N GLY A 146 -10.95 8.43 3.97
CA GLY A 146 -9.86 7.47 3.85
C GLY A 146 -8.51 8.05 4.25
N GLU A 147 -7.55 7.18 4.49
CA GLU A 147 -6.23 7.52 5.03
C GLU A 147 -5.11 6.86 4.24
N ILE A 148 -3.96 7.55 4.18
CA ILE A 148 -2.70 7.00 3.72
C ILE A 148 -1.81 6.77 4.95
N HIS A 149 -1.41 5.52 5.18
CA HIS A 149 -0.44 5.14 6.20
C HIS A 149 0.90 4.88 5.53
N PHE A 150 1.93 5.56 5.98
CA PHE A 150 3.27 5.47 5.40
C PHE A 150 4.30 5.13 6.47
N LYS A 151 5.14 4.12 6.20
CA LYS A 151 6.30 3.74 7.03
C LYS A 151 7.56 3.63 6.19
N THR A 152 8.70 4.09 6.75
CA THR A 152 10.01 3.96 6.14
C THR A 152 11.12 4.08 7.19
N ASP A 153 12.27 3.43 6.95
CA ASP A 153 13.52 3.64 7.68
C ASP A 153 14.37 4.75 7.03
N ASN A 154 14.01 5.22 5.84
CA ASN A 154 14.76 6.21 5.10
C ASN A 154 14.33 7.63 5.44
N ARG A 155 15.15 8.34 6.24
CA ARG A 155 14.92 9.73 6.65
C ARG A 155 14.69 10.68 5.47
N GLY A 156 15.44 10.51 4.37
CA GLY A 156 15.32 11.38 3.20
C GLY A 156 14.00 11.19 2.48
N LEU A 157 13.52 9.95 2.34
CA LEU A 157 12.20 9.66 1.80
C LEU A 157 11.10 10.17 2.73
N TYR A 158 11.28 10.03 4.05
CA TYR A 158 10.30 10.54 5.03
C TYR A 158 10.12 12.06 4.93
N ALA A 159 11.24 12.81 4.93
CA ALA A 159 11.20 14.27 4.79
C ALA A 159 10.57 14.71 3.46
N TYR A 160 10.95 14.07 2.35
CA TYR A 160 10.33 14.30 1.06
C TYR A 160 8.82 14.03 1.07
N SER A 161 8.41 12.94 1.72
CA SER A 161 6.99 12.55 1.77
C SER A 161 6.16 13.52 2.58
N LEU A 162 6.68 14.04 3.70
CA LEU A 162 6.06 15.12 4.47
C LEU A 162 5.83 16.37 3.61
N GLU A 163 6.89 16.81 2.90
CA GLU A 163 6.82 17.97 2.02
C GLU A 163 5.82 17.75 0.88
N SER A 164 5.93 16.64 0.14
CA SER A 164 5.09 16.31 -1.01
C SER A 164 3.61 16.21 -0.63
N MET A 165 3.28 15.52 0.47
CA MET A 165 1.91 15.37 0.95
C MET A 165 1.35 16.70 1.45
N SER A 166 2.13 17.50 2.18
CA SER A 166 1.73 18.83 2.64
C SER A 166 1.44 19.78 1.47
N GLN A 167 2.34 19.84 0.48
CA GLN A 167 2.14 20.65 -0.74
C GLN A 167 0.94 20.19 -1.57
N PHE A 168 0.60 18.89 -1.51
CA PHE A 168 -0.58 18.34 -2.18
C PHE A 168 -1.90 18.65 -1.44
N GLY A 169 -1.85 19.33 -0.29
CA GLY A 169 -3.02 19.69 0.51
C GLY A 169 -3.53 18.56 1.40
N MET A 170 -2.64 17.71 1.87
CA MET A 170 -2.96 16.72 2.88
C MET A 170 -2.66 17.25 4.29
N TYR A 171 -3.41 16.81 5.28
CA TYR A 171 -3.10 17.02 6.70
C TYR A 171 -2.73 15.71 7.37
N PHE A 172 -1.87 15.79 8.39
CA PHE A 172 -1.36 14.64 9.10
C PHE A 172 -2.17 14.40 10.36
N THR A 173 -2.71 13.20 10.50
CA THR A 173 -3.40 12.73 11.71
C THR A 173 -2.43 12.12 12.70
N LYS A 174 -1.28 11.63 12.21
CA LYS A 174 -0.22 11.07 13.03
C LYS A 174 1.15 11.32 12.40
N ILE A 175 2.12 11.69 13.23
CA ILE A 175 3.54 11.77 12.88
C ILE A 175 4.32 11.08 14.00
N ASN A 176 5.14 10.09 13.64
CA ASN A 176 6.03 9.40 14.56
C ASN A 176 7.44 9.33 13.95
N LEU A 177 8.43 9.83 14.71
CA LEU A 177 9.82 9.89 14.27
C LEU A 177 10.65 8.70 14.75
N HIS A 178 10.09 7.85 15.61
CA HIS A 178 10.76 6.66 16.14
C HIS A 178 9.75 5.61 16.63
N LEU A 179 9.09 4.94 15.70
CA LEU A 179 7.95 4.05 15.94
C LEU A 179 8.17 3.01 17.06
N HIS A 180 9.38 2.46 17.18
CA HIS A 180 9.68 1.41 18.18
C HIS A 180 10.07 1.96 19.57
N GLN A 181 10.21 3.26 19.76
CA GLN A 181 10.41 3.87 21.08
C GLN A 181 9.12 4.34 21.73
N GLU A 182 8.13 4.65 20.91
CA GLU A 182 6.79 5.01 21.34
C GLU A 182 5.98 3.72 21.28
N ASP A 183 5.69 3.09 22.40
CA ASP A 183 4.99 1.81 22.48
C ASP A 183 3.58 1.93 21.87
N GLU A 184 3.52 1.70 20.55
CA GLU A 184 2.29 1.57 19.81
C GLU A 184 1.91 0.09 19.76
N GLY A 185 1.24 -0.41 20.80
CA GLY A 185 0.86 -1.81 20.96
C GLY A 185 0.09 -2.45 19.80
N ASP A 186 -0.31 -1.65 18.80
CA ASP A 186 -1.00 -2.09 17.58
C ASP A 186 -0.13 -2.15 16.33
N ASN A 187 1.18 -1.95 16.42
CA ASN A 187 2.04 -1.97 15.25
C ASN A 187 2.25 -3.38 14.70
N ILE A 188 1.72 -3.64 13.52
CA ILE A 188 2.04 -4.84 12.74
C ILE A 188 3.35 -4.56 11.98
N THR A 189 4.35 -5.40 12.19
CA THR A 189 5.67 -5.26 11.57
C THR A 189 5.74 -5.98 10.22
N THR A 190 6.39 -5.34 9.23
CA THR A 190 6.77 -6.04 7.98
C THR A 190 7.99 -6.94 8.22
N GLU A 191 8.31 -7.87 7.29
CA GLU A 191 9.57 -8.62 7.33
C GLU A 191 10.79 -7.68 7.29
N TYR A 192 10.68 -6.60 6.53
CA TYR A 192 11.73 -5.60 6.41
C TYR A 192 11.91 -4.82 7.71
N GLU A 193 10.82 -4.34 8.29
CA GLU A 193 10.81 -3.60 9.56
C GLU A 193 11.47 -4.37 10.69
N HIS A 194 11.06 -5.63 10.89
CA HIS A 194 11.65 -6.51 11.91
C HIS A 194 13.18 -6.62 11.76
N LYS A 195 13.65 -6.88 10.53
CA LYS A 195 15.08 -7.05 10.24
C LYS A 195 15.90 -5.78 10.50
N PHE A 196 15.35 -4.59 10.25
CA PHE A 196 16.09 -3.32 10.37
C PHE A 196 15.92 -2.68 11.73
N SER A 197 14.80 -2.86 12.41
CA SER A 197 14.63 -2.41 13.80
C SER A 197 15.54 -3.17 14.74
N GLU A 198 15.76 -4.48 14.58
CA GLU A 198 16.74 -5.26 15.34
C GLU A 198 18.17 -4.74 15.17
N LYS A 199 18.48 -4.06 14.07
CA LYS A 199 19.77 -3.42 13.81
C LYS A 199 19.86 -1.98 14.33
N GLY A 200 18.84 -1.51 15.08
CA GLY A 200 18.78 -0.16 15.61
C GLY A 200 18.37 0.91 14.61
N SER A 201 17.87 0.55 13.43
CA SER A 201 17.35 1.53 12.48
C SER A 201 16.08 2.17 13.02
N ARG A 202 15.99 3.50 12.93
CA ARG A 202 14.77 4.23 13.25
C ARG A 202 13.73 3.96 12.17
N ILE A 203 12.50 3.71 12.59
CA ILE A 203 11.35 3.61 11.71
C ILE A 203 10.49 4.85 11.90
N TYR A 204 10.23 5.52 10.80
CA TYR A 204 9.36 6.69 10.72
C TYR A 204 7.98 6.26 10.26
N ARG A 205 6.93 6.79 10.88
CA ARG A 205 5.53 6.58 10.47
C ARG A 205 4.82 7.92 10.34
N MET A 206 3.93 8.02 9.37
CA MET A 206 2.92 9.09 9.30
C MET A 206 1.61 8.53 8.78
N GLU A 207 0.52 9.18 9.20
CA GLU A 207 -0.83 8.96 8.69
C GLU A 207 -1.37 10.30 8.20
N ALA A 208 -1.99 10.31 7.03
CA ALA A 208 -2.44 11.53 6.40
C ALA A 208 -3.76 11.32 5.67
N LYS A 209 -4.55 12.41 5.59
CA LYS A 209 -5.81 12.49 4.85
C LYS A 209 -5.76 13.65 3.86
N PHE A 210 -6.51 13.51 2.76
CA PHE A 210 -6.77 14.68 1.89
C PHE A 210 -7.71 15.65 2.59
N HIS A 211 -7.41 16.94 2.49
CA HIS A 211 -8.30 17.96 3.01
C HIS A 211 -9.56 18.04 2.15
N PRO A 212 -10.77 17.96 2.72
CA PRO A 212 -12.02 17.89 1.95
C PRO A 212 -12.31 19.14 1.10
N HIS A 213 -11.72 20.29 1.44
CA HIS A 213 -11.96 21.58 0.78
C HIS A 213 -10.71 22.19 0.14
N PHE A 214 -9.66 21.41 -0.12
CA PHE A 214 -8.40 21.98 -0.65
C PHE A 214 -8.55 22.58 -2.06
N SER A 215 -9.51 22.11 -2.87
CA SER A 215 -9.81 22.70 -4.17
C SER A 215 -10.29 24.15 -4.08
N ASP A 216 -10.85 24.55 -2.94
CA ASP A 216 -11.40 25.89 -2.74
C ASP A 216 -10.31 26.93 -2.41
N TYR A 217 -9.12 26.47 -2.00
CA TYR A 217 -7.99 27.34 -1.65
C TYR A 217 -6.97 27.54 -2.78
N VAL A 218 -6.88 26.60 -3.74
CA VAL A 218 -5.89 26.67 -4.83
C VAL A 218 -6.34 27.58 -5.99
N ASN A 219 -7.62 27.92 -6.07
CA ASN A 219 -8.19 28.75 -7.13
C ASN A 219 -8.37 30.25 -6.73
N GLN A 220 -7.69 30.73 -5.69
CA GLN A 220 -7.78 32.13 -5.22
C GLN A 220 -6.54 32.97 -5.55
N ASP A 221 -5.61 32.50 -6.40
CA ASP A 221 -4.49 33.30 -6.93
C ASP A 221 -4.62 33.54 -8.43
#